data_691289fa99479c1c01971118e74dfd05
#
_entry.id   691289fa99479c1c01971118e74dfd05
#
_cell.length_a   1.000
_cell.length_b   1.000
_cell.length_c   1.000
_cell.angle_alpha   90.00
_cell.angle_beta   90.00
_cell.angle_gamma   90.00
#
_symmetry.space_group_name_H-M   'P 1'
#
loop_
_entity.id
_entity.type
_entity.pdbx_description
1 polymer ?
#
loop_
_entity_poly.entity_id
_entity_poly.type
_entity_poly.pdbx_seq_one_letter_code
_entity_poly.pdbx_strand_id
1 'polypeptide(L)'
;MVMQIPEFIVPLIPWIRGLVGLSLVGAIFLGAMGAVWIERKLSADIQFRYGPSRVGKFGLLQLVADAIKLFTKEDMRPRNADRLLFDNAPIFMMSSVFLMLVAVPVGAVFINGVEYPLAVTEMDISVLYIEAMSAITIFGIFMIAYGSNNKYSLLGAFRNFARMVGYEVPLGITVVSVAIMTGSLNIVEIASSQGLLWNIFLQPIGFIVFFVALMADMGRLPFDQNESEEELVAGWITEYTGMRFGLAFFAEYIHMILGSFLVALLFLGGWNVPAFVANNAVLGLIAPTGFFLLKTLLVLMTIIGMRWAVPRFRIDQVVDLSWKKLLPLSILNLVWAVCLGLYLGA
;
A
#
# COMPACT_ATOMS: atom_id res chain seq x y z
N MET A 1 -19.29 -10.75 -28.80
CA MET A 1 -19.15 -12.19 -29.07
C MET A 1 -18.36 -12.75 -27.90
N VAL A 2 -19.06 -13.28 -26.89
CA VAL A 2 -18.43 -13.86 -25.71
C VAL A 2 -17.66 -15.09 -26.20
N MET A 3 -16.34 -15.03 -26.11
CA MET A 3 -15.48 -16.16 -26.44
C MET A 3 -15.82 -17.28 -25.44
N GLN A 4 -16.57 -18.29 -25.86
CA GLN A 4 -16.83 -19.47 -25.03
C GLN A 4 -15.48 -20.13 -24.74
N ILE A 5 -15.08 -20.08 -23.48
CA ILE A 5 -13.87 -20.80 -23.04
C ILE A 5 -14.07 -22.28 -23.37
N PRO A 6 -13.14 -22.90 -24.12
CA PRO A 6 -13.26 -24.32 -24.42
C PRO A 6 -13.42 -25.12 -23.12
N GLU A 7 -14.37 -26.08 -23.11
CA GLU A 7 -14.72 -26.87 -21.92
C GLU A 7 -13.53 -27.58 -21.26
N PHE A 8 -12.48 -27.91 -22.03
CA PHE A 8 -11.25 -28.52 -21.48
C PHE A 8 -10.39 -27.53 -20.65
N ILE A 9 -10.58 -26.21 -20.81
CA ILE A 9 -9.84 -25.17 -20.05
C ILE A 9 -10.53 -24.86 -18.71
N VAL A 10 -11.83 -25.08 -18.61
CA VAL A 10 -12.61 -24.78 -17.38
C VAL A 10 -12.00 -25.41 -16.12
N PRO A 11 -11.59 -26.69 -16.08
CA PRO A 11 -10.97 -27.28 -14.89
C PRO A 11 -9.55 -26.74 -14.62
N LEU A 12 -8.90 -26.07 -15.57
CA LEU A 12 -7.58 -25.47 -15.42
C LEU A 12 -7.63 -24.05 -14.87
N ILE A 13 -8.78 -23.38 -14.93
CA ILE A 13 -8.94 -21.98 -14.48
C ILE A 13 -8.47 -21.76 -13.02
N PRO A 14 -8.85 -22.60 -12.03
CA PRO A 14 -8.37 -22.43 -10.64
C PRO A 14 -6.85 -22.52 -10.53
N TRP A 15 -6.22 -23.43 -11.27
CA TRP A 15 -4.77 -23.60 -11.28
C TRP A 15 -4.05 -22.42 -11.93
N ILE A 16 -4.60 -21.90 -13.04
CA ILE A 16 -4.08 -20.71 -13.71
C ILE A 16 -4.18 -19.50 -12.78
N ARG A 17 -5.31 -19.29 -12.12
CA ARG A 17 -5.48 -18.21 -11.12
C ARG A 17 -4.52 -18.37 -9.95
N GLY A 18 -4.30 -19.59 -9.46
CA GLY A 18 -3.32 -19.88 -8.41
C GLY A 18 -1.89 -19.55 -8.83
N LEU A 19 -1.50 -19.89 -10.04
CA LEU A 19 -0.17 -19.57 -10.60
C LEU A 19 0.00 -18.04 -10.78
N VAL A 20 -1.02 -17.37 -11.27
CA VAL A 20 -1.04 -15.89 -11.37
C VAL A 20 -0.91 -15.28 -9.98
N GLY A 21 -1.68 -15.74 -9.01
CA GLY A 21 -1.58 -15.26 -7.62
C GLY A 21 -0.17 -15.45 -7.03
N LEU A 22 0.43 -16.63 -7.22
CA LEU A 22 1.79 -16.90 -6.74
C LEU A 22 2.83 -16.00 -7.43
N SER A 23 2.69 -15.77 -8.74
CA SER A 23 3.58 -14.87 -9.48
C SER A 23 3.44 -13.42 -9.03
N LEU A 24 2.23 -12.96 -8.70
CA LEU A 24 1.96 -11.63 -8.18
C LEU A 24 2.58 -11.44 -6.78
N VAL A 25 2.44 -12.42 -5.91
CA VAL A 25 3.11 -12.42 -4.60
C VAL A 25 4.62 -12.29 -4.78
N GLY A 26 5.22 -13.11 -5.66
CA GLY A 26 6.65 -13.01 -5.96
C GLY A 26 7.07 -11.65 -6.52
N ALA A 27 6.29 -11.09 -7.44
CA ALA A 27 6.55 -9.76 -8.02
C ALA A 27 6.50 -8.64 -6.97
N ILE A 28 5.55 -8.69 -6.04
CA ILE A 28 5.44 -7.70 -4.96
C ILE A 28 6.58 -7.87 -3.95
N PHE A 29 7.01 -9.10 -3.67
CA PHE A 29 8.20 -9.34 -2.86
C PHE A 29 9.44 -8.69 -3.47
N LEU A 30 9.67 -8.91 -4.75
CA LEU A 30 10.76 -8.26 -5.48
C LEU A 30 10.59 -6.74 -5.54
N GLY A 31 9.37 -6.26 -5.69
CA GLY A 31 9.00 -4.85 -5.64
C GLY A 31 9.34 -4.21 -4.29
N ALA A 32 9.01 -4.88 -3.17
CA ALA A 32 9.33 -4.40 -1.83
C ALA A 32 10.85 -4.35 -1.59
N MET A 33 11.58 -5.37 -2.03
CA MET A 33 13.05 -5.31 -2.03
C MET A 33 13.54 -4.13 -2.88
N GLY A 34 12.99 -3.94 -4.07
CA GLY A 34 13.31 -2.80 -4.94
C GLY A 34 13.04 -1.45 -4.27
N ALA A 35 11.91 -1.30 -3.57
CA ALA A 35 11.55 -0.09 -2.84
C ALA A 35 12.56 0.25 -1.74
N VAL A 36 13.01 -0.74 -0.96
CA VAL A 36 14.08 -0.56 0.05
C VAL A 36 15.38 -0.08 -0.61
N TRP A 37 15.75 -0.64 -1.76
CA TRP A 37 16.94 -0.22 -2.48
C TRP A 37 16.81 1.22 -3.00
N ILE A 38 15.66 1.56 -3.59
CA ILE A 38 15.36 2.91 -4.09
C ILE A 38 15.44 3.91 -2.93
N GLU A 39 14.79 3.61 -1.80
CA GLU A 39 14.80 4.49 -0.62
C GLU A 39 16.22 4.76 -0.13
N ARG A 40 17.09 3.72 -0.03
CA ARG A 40 18.47 3.88 0.39
C ARG A 40 19.32 4.68 -0.62
N LYS A 41 19.06 4.54 -1.92
CA LYS A 41 19.75 5.33 -2.97
C LYS A 41 19.29 6.77 -2.95
N LEU A 42 17.98 7.01 -2.99
CA LEU A 42 17.41 8.35 -2.96
C LEU A 42 17.83 9.12 -1.69
N SER A 43 17.79 8.43 -0.55
CA SER A 43 18.27 9.01 0.73
C SER A 43 19.72 9.42 0.68
N ALA A 44 20.58 8.59 0.07
CA ALA A 44 21.99 8.87 -0.04
C ALA A 44 22.27 10.08 -0.95
N ASP A 45 21.58 10.16 -2.08
CA ASP A 45 21.71 11.27 -3.03
C ASP A 45 21.27 12.60 -2.40
N ILE A 46 20.13 12.61 -1.67
CA ILE A 46 19.66 13.80 -0.95
C ILE A 46 20.62 14.23 0.15
N GLN A 47 21.26 13.27 0.84
CA GLN A 47 22.22 13.52 1.91
C GLN A 47 23.68 13.73 1.42
N PHE A 48 23.90 13.78 0.12
CA PHE A 48 25.23 13.91 -0.49
C PHE A 48 26.22 12.83 -0.04
N ARG A 49 25.76 11.57 0.13
CA ARG A 49 26.58 10.41 0.49
C ARG A 49 26.39 9.25 -0.48
N TYR A 50 27.31 8.30 -0.45
CA TYR A 50 27.19 7.10 -1.28
C TYR A 50 26.16 6.12 -0.68
N GLY A 51 25.16 5.73 -1.49
CA GLY A 51 24.25 4.65 -1.20
C GLY A 51 24.89 3.26 -1.40
N PRO A 52 24.09 2.17 -1.27
CA PRO A 52 24.61 0.82 -1.50
C PRO A 52 25.24 0.70 -2.89
N SER A 53 26.53 0.33 -2.95
CA SER A 53 27.30 0.27 -4.21
C SER A 53 28.24 -0.92 -4.29
N ARG A 54 28.61 -1.54 -3.14
CA ARG A 54 29.69 -2.54 -3.08
C ARG A 54 29.23 -3.97 -3.34
N VAL A 55 27.99 -4.32 -2.93
CA VAL A 55 27.49 -5.70 -3.04
C VAL A 55 26.71 -5.85 -4.36
N GLY A 56 27.32 -6.44 -5.34
CA GLY A 56 26.80 -6.55 -6.71
C GLY A 56 26.85 -5.23 -7.49
N LYS A 57 26.39 -5.28 -8.75
CA LYS A 57 26.38 -4.10 -9.62
C LYS A 57 25.36 -3.08 -9.09
N PHE A 58 25.80 -1.85 -8.84
CA PHE A 58 24.98 -0.78 -8.23
C PHE A 58 24.43 -1.07 -6.82
N GLY A 59 24.96 -2.10 -6.12
CA GLY A 59 24.47 -2.48 -4.79
C GLY A 59 23.14 -3.22 -4.77
N LEU A 60 22.68 -3.79 -5.89
CA LEU A 60 21.41 -4.51 -5.98
C LEU A 60 21.37 -5.77 -5.09
N LEU A 61 22.49 -6.46 -4.93
CA LEU A 61 22.58 -7.64 -4.09
C LEU A 61 22.67 -7.34 -2.59
N GLN A 62 22.69 -6.05 -2.20
CA GLN A 62 22.74 -5.65 -0.78
C GLN A 62 21.51 -6.18 -0.01
N LEU A 63 20.36 -6.19 -0.64
CA LEU A 63 19.11 -6.68 -0.02
C LEU A 63 19.13 -8.18 0.26
N VAL A 64 19.76 -8.95 -0.66
CA VAL A 64 19.96 -10.39 -0.45
C VAL A 64 20.93 -10.62 0.73
N ALA A 65 22.00 -9.83 0.80
CA ALA A 65 22.94 -9.89 1.92
C ALA A 65 22.27 -9.52 3.25
N ASP A 66 21.39 -8.51 3.25
CA ASP A 66 20.61 -8.12 4.44
C ASP A 66 19.62 -9.23 4.86
N ALA A 67 18.96 -9.88 3.90
CA ALA A 67 18.10 -11.03 4.17
C ALA A 67 18.88 -12.20 4.80
N ILE A 68 20.02 -12.58 4.22
CA ILE A 68 20.90 -13.64 4.77
C ILE A 68 21.34 -13.29 6.19
N LYS A 69 21.71 -12.03 6.44
CA LYS A 69 22.07 -11.55 7.78
C LYS A 69 20.92 -11.74 8.78
N LEU A 70 19.69 -11.39 8.39
CA LEU A 70 18.52 -11.55 9.27
C LEU A 70 18.20 -13.02 9.57
N PHE A 71 18.40 -13.93 8.60
CA PHE A 71 18.25 -15.37 8.80
C PHE A 71 19.31 -15.98 9.71
N THR A 72 20.53 -15.48 9.64
CA THR A 72 21.66 -16.01 10.45
C THR A 72 21.77 -15.35 11.82
N LYS A 73 21.06 -14.23 12.05
CA LYS A 73 21.08 -13.51 13.32
C LYS A 73 20.32 -14.30 14.39
N GLU A 74 20.86 -14.34 15.60
CA GLU A 74 20.25 -14.96 16.75
C GLU A 74 18.87 -14.32 17.05
N ASP A 75 17.87 -15.17 17.24
CA ASP A 75 16.50 -14.77 17.56
C ASP A 75 16.31 -14.72 19.08
N MET A 76 16.45 -13.54 19.64
CA MET A 76 16.33 -13.31 21.07
C MET A 76 14.89 -12.91 21.43
N ARG A 77 14.43 -13.45 22.57
CA ARG A 77 13.13 -13.10 23.14
C ARG A 77 13.30 -12.64 24.58
N PRO A 78 12.67 -11.52 24.99
CA PRO A 78 12.67 -11.06 26.36
C PRO A 78 12.08 -12.11 27.30
N ARG A 79 12.65 -12.23 28.52
CA ARG A 79 12.22 -13.23 29.50
C ARG A 79 10.75 -13.08 29.92
N ASN A 80 10.26 -11.85 29.98
CA ASN A 80 8.92 -11.50 30.41
C ASN A 80 7.92 -11.31 29.26
N ALA A 81 8.32 -11.60 28.01
CA ALA A 81 7.45 -11.50 26.86
C ALA A 81 6.38 -12.59 26.86
N ASP A 82 5.17 -12.24 26.41
CA ASP A 82 4.13 -13.24 26.11
C ASP A 82 4.51 -14.00 24.85
N ARG A 83 4.77 -15.31 25.02
CA ARG A 83 5.27 -16.18 23.94
C ARG A 83 4.33 -16.22 22.74
N LEU A 84 3.04 -16.37 22.98
CA LEU A 84 2.07 -16.57 21.93
C LEU A 84 1.90 -15.30 21.09
N LEU A 85 1.78 -14.16 21.74
CA LEU A 85 1.65 -12.88 21.04
C LEU A 85 2.97 -12.49 20.36
N PHE A 86 4.10 -12.62 21.05
CA PHE A 86 5.41 -12.24 20.52
C PHE A 86 5.80 -13.05 19.28
N ASP A 87 5.53 -14.35 19.27
CA ASP A 87 5.92 -15.23 18.17
C ASP A 87 4.99 -15.08 16.94
N ASN A 88 3.69 -14.88 17.15
CA ASN A 88 2.71 -14.83 16.07
C ASN A 88 2.46 -13.42 15.51
N ALA A 89 2.76 -12.37 16.24
CA ALA A 89 2.44 -11.01 15.83
C ALA A 89 3.06 -10.59 14.47
N PRO A 90 4.34 -10.85 14.15
CA PRO A 90 4.90 -10.54 12.85
C PRO A 90 4.24 -11.33 11.70
N ILE A 91 3.85 -12.59 11.98
CA ILE A 91 3.13 -13.43 11.01
C ILE A 91 1.73 -12.89 10.77
N PHE A 92 1.04 -12.44 11.82
CA PHE A 92 -0.28 -11.82 11.72
C PHE A 92 -0.23 -10.53 10.90
N MET A 93 0.74 -9.65 11.16
CA MET A 93 0.96 -8.44 10.40
C MET A 93 1.24 -8.73 8.92
N MET A 94 2.09 -9.71 8.63
CA MET A 94 2.39 -10.10 7.24
C MET A 94 1.18 -10.73 6.55
N SER A 95 0.36 -11.51 7.26
CA SER A 95 -0.84 -12.14 6.70
C SER A 95 -1.90 -11.11 6.32
N SER A 96 -2.09 -10.03 7.09
CA SER A 96 -3.05 -8.96 6.75
C SER A 96 -2.68 -8.25 5.45
N VAL A 97 -1.39 -7.98 5.24
CA VAL A 97 -0.90 -7.36 4.01
C VAL A 97 -1.07 -8.29 2.80
N PHE A 98 -0.85 -9.61 2.97
CA PHE A 98 -1.14 -10.57 1.90
C PHE A 98 -2.63 -10.69 1.59
N LEU A 99 -3.50 -10.62 2.60
CA LEU A 99 -4.95 -10.59 2.37
C LEU A 99 -5.37 -9.33 1.60
N MET A 100 -4.77 -8.18 1.89
CA MET A 100 -4.98 -6.96 1.11
C MET A 100 -4.60 -7.15 -0.37
N LEU A 101 -3.46 -7.83 -0.64
CA LEU A 101 -2.99 -8.11 -2.00
C LEU A 101 -4.00 -8.93 -2.84
N VAL A 102 -4.77 -9.81 -2.20
CA VAL A 102 -5.74 -10.66 -2.91
C VAL A 102 -6.77 -9.85 -3.70
N ALA A 103 -7.15 -8.67 -3.22
CA ALA A 103 -8.14 -7.79 -3.84
C ALA A 103 -7.53 -6.67 -4.71
N VAL A 104 -6.21 -6.42 -4.61
CA VAL A 104 -5.56 -5.34 -5.37
C VAL A 104 -5.11 -5.87 -6.75
N PRO A 105 -5.62 -5.32 -7.86
CA PRO A 105 -5.12 -5.64 -9.19
C PRO A 105 -3.75 -4.98 -9.43
N VAL A 106 -2.82 -5.71 -10.05
CA VAL A 106 -1.46 -5.24 -10.34
C VAL A 106 -1.34 -4.70 -11.77
N GLY A 107 -2.43 -4.64 -12.50
CA GLY A 107 -2.49 -4.15 -13.87
C GLY A 107 -3.61 -4.78 -14.66
N ALA A 108 -3.62 -4.54 -15.96
CA ALA A 108 -4.51 -5.20 -16.90
C ALA A 108 -3.80 -5.48 -18.22
N VAL A 109 -4.35 -6.41 -18.97
CA VAL A 109 -3.90 -6.79 -20.31
C VAL A 109 -5.07 -6.67 -21.26
N PHE A 110 -4.87 -6.03 -22.41
CA PHE A 110 -5.88 -5.95 -23.46
C PHE A 110 -5.59 -7.01 -24.54
N ILE A 111 -6.54 -7.91 -24.75
CA ILE A 111 -6.49 -8.93 -25.80
C ILE A 111 -7.66 -8.69 -26.74
N ASN A 112 -7.38 -8.34 -28.00
CA ASN A 112 -8.41 -8.02 -28.99
C ASN A 112 -9.40 -6.94 -28.56
N GLY A 113 -8.95 -5.94 -27.78
CA GLY A 113 -9.78 -4.86 -27.28
C GLY A 113 -10.63 -5.21 -26.04
N VAL A 114 -10.50 -6.42 -25.51
CA VAL A 114 -11.14 -6.85 -24.25
C VAL A 114 -10.13 -6.72 -23.12
N GLU A 115 -10.55 -6.10 -22.03
CA GLU A 115 -9.76 -5.89 -20.83
C GLU A 115 -9.79 -7.12 -19.92
N TYR A 116 -8.61 -7.56 -19.49
CA TYR A 116 -8.43 -8.63 -18.51
C TYR A 116 -7.59 -8.11 -17.34
N PRO A 117 -8.19 -7.84 -16.17
CA PRO A 117 -7.47 -7.37 -15.01
C PRO A 117 -6.56 -8.45 -14.43
N LEU A 118 -5.35 -8.08 -14.06
CA LEU A 118 -4.38 -8.95 -13.37
C LEU A 118 -4.62 -8.88 -11.86
N ALA A 119 -5.69 -9.51 -11.40
CA ALA A 119 -6.07 -9.65 -10.01
C ALA A 119 -6.16 -11.14 -9.62
N VAL A 120 -5.93 -11.45 -8.36
CA VAL A 120 -6.12 -12.82 -7.83
C VAL A 120 -7.60 -13.13 -7.78
N THR A 121 -8.39 -12.19 -7.27
CA THR A 121 -9.87 -12.27 -7.18
C THR A 121 -10.49 -10.93 -7.55
N GLU A 122 -11.64 -10.99 -8.18
CA GLU A 122 -12.51 -9.84 -8.41
C GLU A 122 -13.62 -9.87 -7.36
N MET A 123 -13.75 -8.79 -6.59
CA MET A 123 -14.76 -8.64 -5.54
C MET A 123 -15.56 -7.36 -5.78
N ASP A 124 -16.88 -7.44 -5.69
CA ASP A 124 -17.76 -6.27 -5.87
C ASP A 124 -17.51 -5.17 -4.82
N ILE A 125 -17.00 -5.55 -3.64
CA ILE A 125 -16.70 -4.66 -2.51
C ILE A 125 -15.18 -4.56 -2.25
N SER A 126 -14.37 -4.71 -3.28
CA SER A 126 -12.90 -4.84 -3.15
C SER A 126 -12.25 -3.67 -2.41
N VAL A 127 -12.72 -2.43 -2.62
CA VAL A 127 -12.11 -1.25 -1.98
C VAL A 127 -12.34 -1.25 -0.47
N LEU A 128 -13.54 -1.57 -0.01
CA LEU A 128 -13.84 -1.70 1.44
C LEU A 128 -13.09 -2.88 2.07
N TYR A 129 -12.94 -3.98 1.32
CA TYR A 129 -12.14 -5.11 1.79
C TYR A 129 -10.67 -4.72 1.99
N ILE A 130 -10.09 -3.97 1.07
CA ILE A 130 -8.70 -3.50 1.17
C ILE A 130 -8.51 -2.61 2.40
N GLU A 131 -9.42 -1.67 2.66
CA GLU A 131 -9.39 -0.83 3.86
C GLU A 131 -9.52 -1.63 5.15
N ALA A 132 -10.44 -2.60 5.18
CA ALA A 132 -10.60 -3.46 6.35
C ALA A 132 -9.33 -4.28 6.63
N MET A 133 -8.64 -4.78 5.59
CA MET A 133 -7.39 -5.51 5.76
C MET A 133 -6.22 -4.60 6.18
N SER A 134 -6.19 -3.35 5.71
CA SER A 134 -5.26 -2.31 6.17
C SER A 134 -5.40 -2.07 7.66
N ALA A 135 -6.62 -1.85 8.15
CA ALA A 135 -6.92 -1.69 9.56
C ALA A 135 -6.43 -2.87 10.44
N ILE A 136 -6.54 -4.10 9.95
CA ILE A 136 -6.05 -5.30 10.66
C ILE A 136 -4.53 -5.26 10.86
N THR A 137 -3.77 -4.67 9.95
CA THR A 137 -2.30 -4.54 10.09
C THR A 137 -1.91 -3.82 11.38
N ILE A 138 -2.70 -2.85 11.81
CA ILE A 138 -2.45 -2.06 13.02
C ILE A 138 -2.63 -2.91 14.29
N PHE A 139 -3.57 -3.85 14.29
CA PHE A 139 -3.67 -4.83 15.38
C PHE A 139 -2.41 -5.69 15.47
N GLY A 140 -1.78 -6.02 14.32
CA GLY A 140 -0.48 -6.70 14.30
C GLY A 140 0.60 -5.91 15.04
N ILE A 141 0.70 -4.59 14.79
CA ILE A 141 1.63 -3.69 15.50
C ILE A 141 1.33 -3.67 17.00
N PHE A 142 0.05 -3.62 17.39
CA PHE A 142 -0.33 -3.67 18.79
C PHE A 142 0.05 -4.99 19.46
N MET A 143 -0.16 -6.12 18.78
CA MET A 143 0.26 -7.44 19.26
C MET A 143 1.78 -7.54 19.47
N ILE A 144 2.57 -6.98 18.54
CA ILE A 144 4.03 -6.90 18.64
C ILE A 144 4.44 -6.15 19.92
N ALA A 145 3.86 -4.97 20.10
CA ALA A 145 4.21 -4.11 21.24
C ALA A 145 3.75 -4.68 22.58
N TYR A 146 2.52 -5.18 22.65
CA TYR A 146 1.96 -5.77 23.86
C TYR A 146 2.70 -7.07 24.25
N GLY A 147 2.95 -7.93 23.27
CA GLY A 147 3.68 -9.19 23.47
C GLY A 147 5.12 -9.01 23.95
N SER A 148 5.76 -7.87 23.61
CA SER A 148 7.13 -7.56 24.05
C SER A 148 7.24 -7.20 25.55
N ASN A 149 6.12 -6.83 26.20
CA ASN A 149 6.06 -6.38 27.60
C ASN A 149 7.06 -5.25 27.92
N ASN A 150 7.27 -4.33 26.98
CA ASN A 150 8.13 -3.17 27.12
C ASN A 150 7.30 -1.89 27.13
N LYS A 151 7.58 -0.99 28.08
CA LYS A 151 6.87 0.29 28.23
C LYS A 151 6.98 1.18 26.99
N TYR A 152 8.13 1.26 26.36
CA TYR A 152 8.38 2.06 25.16
C TYR A 152 7.66 1.50 23.94
N SER A 153 7.70 0.18 23.75
CA SER A 153 6.93 -0.50 22.72
C SER A 153 5.44 -0.24 22.85
N LEU A 154 4.91 -0.37 24.07
CA LEU A 154 3.49 -0.17 24.33
C LEU A 154 3.05 1.28 24.10
N LEU A 155 3.87 2.27 24.48
CA LEU A 155 3.61 3.67 24.17
C LEU A 155 3.59 3.93 22.65
N GLY A 156 4.51 3.32 21.88
CA GLY A 156 4.52 3.39 20.43
C GLY A 156 3.23 2.85 19.81
N ALA A 157 2.75 1.70 20.31
CA ALA A 157 1.49 1.11 19.84
C ALA A 157 0.27 1.99 20.14
N PHE A 158 0.17 2.57 21.33
CA PHE A 158 -0.94 3.48 21.64
C PHE A 158 -0.93 4.74 20.78
N ARG A 159 0.25 5.29 20.48
CA ARG A 159 0.38 6.41 19.54
C ARG A 159 -0.09 6.01 18.14
N ASN A 160 0.24 4.79 17.69
CA ASN A 160 -0.24 4.27 16.42
C ASN A 160 -1.76 4.13 16.39
N PHE A 161 -2.38 3.62 17.46
CA PHE A 161 -3.83 3.55 17.59
C PHE A 161 -4.51 4.92 17.54
N ALA A 162 -3.98 5.90 18.25
CA ALA A 162 -4.50 7.27 18.25
C ALA A 162 -4.45 7.89 16.85
N ARG A 163 -3.37 7.64 16.11
CA ARG A 163 -3.22 8.05 14.71
C ARG A 163 -4.26 7.37 13.82
N MET A 164 -4.37 6.04 13.88
CA MET A 164 -5.30 5.24 13.11
C MET A 164 -6.73 5.77 13.22
N VAL A 165 -7.28 5.86 14.43
CA VAL A 165 -8.65 6.33 14.65
C VAL A 165 -8.90 7.70 14.01
N GLY A 166 -7.87 8.55 13.96
CA GLY A 166 -7.96 9.87 13.33
C GLY A 166 -8.01 9.82 11.80
N TYR A 167 -7.19 9.01 11.16
CA TYR A 167 -6.99 9.06 9.70
C TYR A 167 -7.83 8.05 8.91
N GLU A 168 -8.24 6.95 9.51
CA GLU A 168 -9.05 5.93 8.86
C GLU A 168 -10.45 6.47 8.46
N VAL A 169 -11.04 7.35 9.29
CA VAL A 169 -12.33 7.96 8.99
C VAL A 169 -12.28 8.88 7.75
N PRO A 170 -11.39 9.89 7.65
CA PRO A 170 -11.25 10.69 6.43
C PRO A 170 -10.88 9.85 5.21
N LEU A 171 -10.07 8.81 5.37
CA LEU A 171 -9.65 7.91 4.30
C LEU A 171 -10.86 7.14 3.75
N GLY A 172 -11.65 6.50 4.59
CA GLY A 172 -12.88 5.80 4.19
C GLY A 172 -13.91 6.72 3.53
N ILE A 173 -14.12 7.95 4.04
CA ILE A 173 -15.03 8.92 3.42
C ILE A 173 -14.55 9.29 2.01
N THR A 174 -13.24 9.47 1.79
CA THR A 174 -12.71 9.79 0.46
C THR A 174 -12.85 8.63 -0.52
N VAL A 175 -12.67 7.40 -0.07
CA VAL A 175 -12.90 6.19 -0.85
C VAL A 175 -14.37 6.09 -1.26
N VAL A 176 -15.28 6.29 -0.33
CA VAL A 176 -16.73 6.31 -0.61
C VAL A 176 -17.07 7.41 -1.61
N SER A 177 -16.42 8.58 -1.54
CA SER A 177 -16.65 9.67 -2.51
C SER A 177 -16.25 9.29 -3.94
N VAL A 178 -15.16 8.54 -4.10
CA VAL A 178 -14.76 8.00 -5.42
C VAL A 178 -15.74 6.94 -5.90
N ALA A 179 -16.18 6.04 -5.01
CA ALA A 179 -17.14 5.00 -5.32
C ALA A 179 -18.52 5.55 -5.75
N ILE A 180 -18.99 6.65 -5.14
CA ILE A 180 -20.23 7.33 -5.54
C ILE A 180 -20.13 7.88 -6.98
N MET A 181 -18.99 8.43 -7.37
CA MET A 181 -18.79 8.94 -8.73
C MET A 181 -18.81 7.84 -9.80
N THR A 182 -18.40 6.65 -9.45
CA THR A 182 -18.34 5.50 -10.39
C THR A 182 -19.54 4.58 -10.28
N GLY A 183 -20.35 4.71 -9.22
CA GLY A 183 -21.49 3.83 -8.94
C GLY A 183 -21.09 2.41 -8.51
N SER A 184 -19.80 2.14 -8.25
CA SER A 184 -19.29 0.81 -7.89
C SER A 184 -18.26 0.87 -6.77
N LEU A 185 -18.19 -0.20 -5.96
CA LEU A 185 -17.15 -0.44 -4.96
C LEU A 185 -16.07 -1.40 -5.48
N ASN A 186 -16.18 -1.85 -6.72
CA ASN A 186 -15.20 -2.69 -7.36
C ASN A 186 -14.03 -1.84 -7.89
N ILE A 187 -12.82 -2.09 -7.38
CA ILE A 187 -11.63 -1.32 -7.73
C ILE A 187 -11.26 -1.42 -9.22
N VAL A 188 -11.60 -2.54 -9.87
CA VAL A 188 -11.38 -2.72 -11.31
C VAL A 188 -12.30 -1.81 -12.10
N GLU A 189 -13.59 -1.76 -11.73
CA GLU A 189 -14.57 -0.88 -12.38
C GLU A 189 -14.23 0.59 -12.14
N ILE A 190 -13.78 0.95 -10.93
CA ILE A 190 -13.31 2.30 -10.62
C ILE A 190 -12.11 2.68 -11.50
N ALA A 191 -11.16 1.78 -11.71
CA ALA A 191 -9.99 2.05 -12.53
C ALA A 191 -10.35 2.16 -14.03
N SER A 192 -11.21 1.27 -14.54
CA SER A 192 -11.61 1.24 -15.95
C SER A 192 -12.57 2.38 -16.32
N SER A 193 -13.41 2.85 -15.39
CA SER A 193 -14.33 3.97 -15.60
C SER A 193 -13.61 5.32 -15.80
N GLN A 194 -12.38 5.48 -15.32
CA GLN A 194 -11.58 6.68 -15.50
C GLN A 194 -11.06 6.76 -16.94
N GLY A 195 -11.73 7.53 -17.80
CA GLY A 195 -11.30 7.74 -19.18
C GLY A 195 -10.15 8.75 -19.31
N LEU A 196 -10.37 9.82 -20.12
CA LEU A 196 -9.40 10.92 -20.31
C LEU A 196 -9.29 11.82 -19.07
N LEU A 197 -10.37 11.96 -18.31
CA LEU A 197 -10.38 12.72 -17.06
C LEU A 197 -10.18 11.80 -15.88
N TRP A 198 -9.00 11.89 -15.26
CA TRP A 198 -8.68 11.14 -14.07
C TRP A 198 -9.39 11.75 -12.85
N ASN A 199 -9.69 10.93 -11.85
CA ASN A 199 -10.35 11.39 -10.62
C ASN A 199 -9.57 12.47 -9.86
N ILE A 200 -8.26 12.56 -10.04
CA ILE A 200 -7.44 13.64 -9.45
C ILE A 200 -7.91 15.03 -9.93
N PHE A 201 -8.42 15.17 -11.16
CA PHE A 201 -8.93 16.44 -11.69
C PHE A 201 -10.38 16.69 -11.28
N LEU A 202 -11.17 15.63 -11.13
CA LEU A 202 -12.58 15.71 -10.72
C LEU A 202 -12.74 15.93 -9.21
N GLN A 203 -11.82 15.35 -8.42
CA GLN A 203 -11.83 15.42 -6.95
C GLN A 203 -10.45 15.80 -6.38
N PRO A 204 -9.93 17.00 -6.66
CA PRO A 204 -8.59 17.38 -6.20
C PRO A 204 -8.48 17.44 -4.67
N ILE A 205 -9.55 17.86 -3.98
CA ILE A 205 -9.60 17.87 -2.51
C ILE A 205 -9.55 16.43 -1.98
N GLY A 206 -10.33 15.52 -2.59
CA GLY A 206 -10.34 14.11 -2.24
C GLY A 206 -8.96 13.47 -2.40
N PHE A 207 -8.26 13.77 -3.49
CA PHE A 207 -6.90 13.27 -3.70
C PHE A 207 -5.93 13.71 -2.59
N ILE A 208 -5.95 15.00 -2.21
CA ILE A 208 -5.07 15.52 -1.16
C ILE A 208 -5.39 14.86 0.19
N VAL A 209 -6.67 14.77 0.54
CA VAL A 209 -7.11 14.15 1.81
C VAL A 209 -6.73 12.67 1.82
N PHE A 210 -7.02 11.94 0.74
CA PHE A 210 -6.68 10.52 0.60
C PHE A 210 -5.17 10.29 0.71
N PHE A 211 -4.36 11.06 -0.02
CA PHE A 211 -2.92 10.90 -0.03
C PHE A 211 -2.30 11.14 1.35
N VAL A 212 -2.73 12.20 2.06
CA VAL A 212 -2.25 12.51 3.41
C VAL A 212 -2.71 11.45 4.43
N ALA A 213 -3.98 11.03 4.35
CA ALA A 213 -4.52 9.99 5.23
C ALA A 213 -3.83 8.64 4.99
N LEU A 214 -3.58 8.27 3.74
CA LEU A 214 -2.86 7.05 3.37
C LEU A 214 -1.41 7.06 3.85
N MET A 215 -0.69 8.20 3.74
CA MET A 215 0.65 8.32 4.32
C MET A 215 0.65 8.12 5.83
N ALA A 216 -0.38 8.64 6.50
CA ALA A 216 -0.54 8.44 7.93
C ALA A 216 -0.88 6.98 8.27
N ASP A 217 -1.71 6.31 7.47
CA ASP A 217 -2.04 4.88 7.63
C ASP A 217 -0.79 4.00 7.53
N MET A 218 0.05 4.23 6.52
CA MET A 218 1.32 3.50 6.34
C MET A 218 2.36 3.77 7.43
N GLY A 219 2.17 4.74 8.30
CA GLY A 219 3.13 5.10 9.34
C GLY A 219 4.45 5.68 8.84
N ARG A 220 4.49 6.26 7.66
CA ARG A 220 5.70 6.86 7.09
C ARG A 220 5.86 8.33 7.49
N LEU A 221 7.09 8.81 7.58
CA LEU A 221 7.37 10.22 7.83
C LEU A 221 6.58 11.11 6.85
N PRO A 222 5.91 12.15 7.32
CA PRO A 222 6.01 12.81 8.64
C PRO A 222 5.16 12.23 9.77
N PHE A 223 4.41 11.13 9.55
CA PHE A 223 3.46 10.54 10.50
C PHE A 223 4.02 9.32 11.27
N ASP A 224 5.32 9.14 11.28
CA ASP A 224 6.03 8.04 11.94
C ASP A 224 6.09 8.25 13.47
N GLN A 225 4.93 8.01 14.12
CA GLN A 225 4.76 8.18 15.57
C GLN A 225 5.11 6.92 16.36
N ASN A 226 5.03 5.77 15.70
CA ASN A 226 5.24 4.44 16.29
C ASN A 226 6.73 4.08 16.41
N GLU A 227 7.59 4.60 15.49
CA GLU A 227 9.02 4.27 15.39
C GLU A 227 9.94 5.41 15.83
N SER A 228 9.41 6.49 16.41
CA SER A 228 10.20 7.67 16.71
C SER A 228 11.42 7.35 17.60
N GLU A 229 12.58 7.13 16.99
CA GLU A 229 13.83 6.80 17.69
C GLU A 229 14.24 7.86 18.70
N GLU A 230 13.93 9.12 18.41
CA GLU A 230 14.26 10.26 19.26
C GLU A 230 13.42 10.31 20.56
N GLU A 231 12.22 9.69 20.56
CA GLU A 231 11.31 9.75 21.70
C GLU A 231 11.13 8.38 22.39
N LEU A 232 11.15 7.28 21.64
CA LEU A 232 10.73 5.94 22.08
C LEU A 232 11.80 4.85 21.86
N VAL A 233 13.07 5.19 21.68
CA VAL A 233 14.20 4.29 21.39
C VAL A 233 14.05 3.69 19.97
N ALA A 234 13.22 2.67 19.78
CA ALA A 234 12.84 2.10 18.48
C ALA A 234 11.33 1.79 18.41
N GLY A 235 10.55 2.41 19.29
CA GLY A 235 9.10 2.27 19.32
C GLY A 235 8.62 0.82 19.49
N TRP A 236 7.62 0.43 18.71
CA TRP A 236 6.94 -0.87 18.80
C TRP A 236 7.86 -2.07 18.50
N ILE A 237 8.95 -1.87 17.78
CA ILE A 237 9.86 -2.92 17.27
C ILE A 237 11.10 -3.13 18.18
N THR A 238 11.20 -2.41 19.28
CA THR A 238 12.40 -2.32 20.14
C THR A 238 12.98 -3.68 20.56
N GLU A 239 12.12 -4.67 20.85
CA GLU A 239 12.54 -5.99 21.37
C GLU A 239 12.69 -7.05 20.25
N TYR A 240 12.35 -6.72 19.02
CA TYR A 240 12.39 -7.68 17.92
C TYR A 240 13.75 -7.72 17.24
N THR A 241 14.25 -8.94 16.99
CA THR A 241 15.54 -9.18 16.33
C THR A 241 15.40 -10.24 15.24
N GLY A 242 16.44 -10.40 14.41
CA GLY A 242 16.51 -11.45 13.41
C GLY A 242 15.37 -11.41 12.38
N MET A 243 14.86 -12.57 12.03
CA MET A 243 13.83 -12.70 10.98
C MET A 243 12.47 -12.14 11.39
N ARG A 244 12.14 -12.12 12.69
CA ARG A 244 10.89 -11.52 13.20
C ARG A 244 10.83 -10.03 12.93
N PHE A 245 11.95 -9.31 13.19
CA PHE A 245 12.10 -7.92 12.79
C PHE A 245 11.97 -7.78 11.27
N GLY A 246 12.63 -8.66 10.51
CA GLY A 246 12.60 -8.63 9.06
C GLY A 246 11.20 -8.79 8.48
N LEU A 247 10.37 -9.69 9.02
CA LEU A 247 8.98 -9.90 8.58
C LEU A 247 8.12 -8.67 8.84
N ALA A 248 8.20 -8.09 10.02
CA ALA A 248 7.42 -6.90 10.37
C ALA A 248 7.79 -5.70 9.49
N PHE A 249 9.09 -5.42 9.35
CA PHE A 249 9.61 -4.36 8.50
C PHE A 249 9.26 -4.58 7.02
N PHE A 250 9.28 -5.81 6.55
CA PHE A 250 8.93 -6.15 5.18
C PHE A 250 7.43 -5.96 4.90
N ALA A 251 6.57 -6.29 5.88
CA ALA A 251 5.14 -6.04 5.79
C ALA A 251 4.82 -4.55 5.59
N GLU A 252 5.52 -3.64 6.28
CA GLU A 252 5.36 -2.19 6.07
C GLU A 252 5.74 -1.74 4.65
N TYR A 253 6.79 -2.30 4.06
CA TYR A 253 7.16 -1.96 2.68
C TYR A 253 6.15 -2.48 1.66
N ILE A 254 5.61 -3.69 1.86
CA ILE A 254 4.54 -4.19 0.99
C ILE A 254 3.29 -3.32 1.15
N HIS A 255 2.92 -2.92 2.37
CA HIS A 255 1.80 -2.02 2.63
C HIS A 255 1.99 -0.68 1.91
N MET A 256 3.19 -0.11 1.92
CA MET A 256 3.53 1.12 1.19
C MET A 256 3.36 0.97 -0.33
N ILE A 257 3.75 -0.16 -0.91
CA ILE A 257 3.54 -0.44 -2.34
C ILE A 257 2.06 -0.57 -2.67
N LEU A 258 1.31 -1.33 -1.85
CA LEU A 258 -0.13 -1.52 -2.06
C LEU A 258 -0.89 -0.20 -1.93
N GLY A 259 -0.52 0.66 -0.99
CA GLY A 259 -1.07 2.00 -0.91
C GLY A 259 -0.73 2.86 -2.13
N SER A 260 0.49 2.75 -2.67
CA SER A 260 0.84 3.42 -3.93
C SER A 260 0.00 2.92 -5.11
N PHE A 261 -0.35 1.62 -5.12
CA PHE A 261 -1.29 1.05 -6.10
C PHE A 261 -2.69 1.65 -5.94
N LEU A 262 -3.18 1.79 -4.70
CA LEU A 262 -4.49 2.39 -4.43
C LEU A 262 -4.57 3.83 -4.94
N VAL A 263 -3.55 4.66 -4.70
CA VAL A 263 -3.51 6.02 -5.25
C VAL A 263 -3.59 6.00 -6.78
N ALA A 264 -2.83 5.12 -7.42
CA ALA A 264 -2.82 5.01 -8.87
C ALA A 264 -4.16 4.53 -9.44
N LEU A 265 -4.82 3.57 -8.78
CA LEU A 265 -6.10 3.00 -9.21
C LEU A 265 -7.26 3.97 -8.98
N LEU A 266 -7.33 4.61 -7.81
CA LEU A 266 -8.45 5.45 -7.43
C LEU A 266 -8.41 6.84 -8.07
N PHE A 267 -7.21 7.43 -8.24
CA PHE A 267 -7.06 8.83 -8.64
C PHE A 267 -6.30 9.08 -9.94
N LEU A 268 -5.36 8.22 -10.32
CA LEU A 268 -4.49 8.44 -11.49
C LEU A 268 -4.93 7.65 -12.74
N GLY A 269 -6.15 7.14 -12.77
CA GLY A 269 -6.70 6.42 -13.91
C GLY A 269 -6.09 5.03 -14.14
N GLY A 270 -5.60 4.38 -13.08
CA GLY A 270 -5.12 3.00 -13.12
C GLY A 270 -4.21 2.70 -14.31
N TRP A 271 -4.56 1.66 -15.06
CA TRP A 271 -3.87 1.19 -16.26
C TRP A 271 -4.43 1.75 -17.58
N ASN A 272 -5.34 2.75 -17.53
CA ASN A 272 -5.93 3.31 -18.73
C ASN A 272 -4.88 3.90 -19.67
N VAL A 273 -4.87 3.42 -20.90
CA VAL A 273 -4.01 3.88 -21.99
C VAL A 273 -4.87 4.37 -23.17
N PRO A 274 -4.33 5.24 -24.03
CA PRO A 274 -5.03 5.68 -25.23
C PRO A 274 -5.45 4.50 -26.13
N ALA A 275 -6.61 4.63 -26.77
CA ALA A 275 -7.21 3.53 -27.58
C ALA A 275 -6.28 2.98 -28.68
N PHE A 276 -5.41 3.81 -29.25
CA PHE A 276 -4.45 3.35 -30.26
C PHE A 276 -3.41 2.36 -29.70
N VAL A 277 -3.11 2.47 -28.41
CA VAL A 277 -2.21 1.53 -27.69
C VAL A 277 -2.96 0.24 -27.33
N ALA A 278 -4.18 0.39 -26.82
CA ALA A 278 -5.01 -0.75 -26.43
C ALA A 278 -5.34 -1.69 -27.60
N ASN A 279 -5.55 -1.12 -28.79
CA ASN A 279 -5.89 -1.88 -30.01
C ASN A 279 -4.68 -2.55 -30.69
N ASN A 280 -3.46 -2.27 -30.26
CA ASN A 280 -2.26 -2.87 -30.82
C ASN A 280 -1.97 -4.19 -30.10
N ALA A 281 -1.84 -5.31 -30.83
CA ALA A 281 -1.70 -6.65 -30.26
C ALA A 281 -0.51 -6.82 -29.29
N VAL A 282 0.61 -6.14 -29.54
CA VAL A 282 1.81 -6.22 -28.69
C VAL A 282 1.79 -5.15 -27.61
N LEU A 283 1.43 -3.90 -27.96
CA LEU A 283 1.39 -2.80 -27.02
C LEU A 283 0.24 -2.97 -26.00
N GLY A 284 -0.92 -3.46 -26.42
CA GLY A 284 -2.05 -3.74 -25.53
C GLY A 284 -1.74 -4.78 -24.45
N LEU A 285 -0.76 -5.66 -24.70
CA LEU A 285 -0.35 -6.68 -23.74
C LEU A 285 0.54 -6.12 -22.63
N ILE A 286 1.42 -5.18 -22.93
CA ILE A 286 2.49 -4.74 -22.00
C ILE A 286 2.27 -3.31 -21.51
N ALA A 287 1.79 -2.42 -22.37
CA ALA A 287 1.73 -1.00 -22.06
C ALA A 287 0.78 -0.64 -20.90
N PRO A 288 -0.43 -1.23 -20.75
CA PRO A 288 -1.32 -0.88 -19.66
C PRO A 288 -0.70 -1.19 -18.29
N THR A 289 -0.19 -2.40 -18.11
CA THR A 289 0.51 -2.79 -16.88
C THR A 289 1.78 -1.96 -16.67
N GLY A 290 2.56 -1.70 -17.72
CA GLY A 290 3.76 -0.86 -17.66
C GLY A 290 3.43 0.59 -17.26
N PHE A 291 2.36 1.16 -17.79
CA PHE A 291 1.91 2.51 -17.46
C PHE A 291 1.39 2.62 -16.03
N PHE A 292 0.67 1.60 -15.57
CA PHE A 292 0.24 1.50 -14.18
C PHE A 292 1.44 1.43 -13.23
N LEU A 293 2.42 0.56 -13.50
CA LEU A 293 3.63 0.44 -12.70
C LEU A 293 4.48 1.73 -12.69
N LEU A 294 4.51 2.47 -13.79
CA LEU A 294 5.17 3.78 -13.84
C LEU A 294 4.48 4.79 -12.91
N LYS A 295 3.15 4.87 -12.94
CA LYS A 295 2.38 5.76 -12.05
C LYS A 295 2.59 5.38 -10.58
N THR A 296 2.54 4.09 -10.26
CA THR A 296 2.79 3.61 -8.89
C THR A 296 4.21 3.91 -8.43
N LEU A 297 5.20 3.76 -9.31
CA LEU A 297 6.58 4.14 -9.01
C LEU A 297 6.71 5.64 -8.71
N LEU A 298 6.05 6.50 -9.47
CA LEU A 298 6.05 7.95 -9.22
C LEU A 298 5.41 8.28 -7.86
N VAL A 299 4.29 7.65 -7.52
CA VAL A 299 3.65 7.81 -6.20
C VAL A 299 4.58 7.32 -5.08
N LEU A 300 5.19 6.15 -5.25
CA LEU A 300 6.16 5.60 -4.30
C LEU A 300 7.36 6.54 -4.09
N MET A 301 7.92 7.07 -5.16
CA MET A 301 9.01 8.05 -5.10
C MET A 301 8.58 9.34 -4.38
N THR A 302 7.33 9.77 -4.55
CA THR A 302 6.79 10.92 -3.83
C THR A 302 6.68 10.63 -2.33
N ILE A 303 6.16 9.47 -1.94
CA ILE A 303 6.08 9.04 -0.54
C ILE A 303 7.47 8.98 0.11
N ILE A 304 8.45 8.37 -0.57
CA ILE A 304 9.83 8.30 -0.09
C ILE A 304 10.45 9.71 -0.02
N GLY A 305 10.19 10.56 -1.01
CA GLY A 305 10.69 11.94 -1.05
C GLY A 305 10.14 12.80 0.09
N MET A 306 8.87 12.63 0.46
CA MET A 306 8.23 13.35 1.57
C MET A 306 8.94 13.12 2.90
N ARG A 307 9.56 11.97 3.10
CA ARG A 307 10.39 11.66 4.28
C ARG A 307 11.50 12.69 4.51
N TRP A 308 12.04 13.25 3.44
CA TRP A 308 13.16 14.19 3.49
C TRP A 308 12.73 15.66 3.37
N ALA A 309 11.51 15.90 2.85
CA ALA A 309 11.00 17.24 2.61
C ALA A 309 10.28 17.83 3.80
N VAL A 310 9.64 17.00 4.65
CA VAL A 310 8.75 17.45 5.72
C VAL A 310 9.29 16.99 7.09
N PRO A 311 9.32 17.88 8.10
CA PRO A 311 9.68 17.49 9.46
C PRO A 311 8.60 16.60 10.08
N ARG A 312 8.98 15.80 11.10
CA ARG A 312 8.06 14.96 11.86
C ARG A 312 7.06 15.81 12.64
N PHE A 313 5.79 15.39 12.64
CA PHE A 313 4.75 16.00 13.48
C PHE A 313 4.73 15.36 14.88
N ARG A 314 4.29 16.12 15.88
CA ARG A 314 3.97 15.56 17.20
C ARG A 314 2.59 14.92 17.19
N ILE A 315 2.34 14.01 18.13
CA ILE A 315 1.08 13.24 18.17
C ILE A 315 -0.17 14.14 18.29
N ASP A 316 -0.08 15.24 19.08
CA ASP A 316 -1.15 16.23 19.20
C ASP A 316 -1.47 16.90 17.84
N GLN A 317 -0.43 17.28 17.08
CA GLN A 317 -0.58 17.87 15.75
C GLN A 317 -1.17 16.87 14.74
N VAL A 318 -0.79 15.61 14.84
CA VAL A 318 -1.30 14.53 14.00
C VAL A 318 -2.81 14.34 14.22
N VAL A 319 -3.23 14.24 15.48
CA VAL A 319 -4.65 14.10 15.83
C VAL A 319 -5.45 15.36 15.46
N ASP A 320 -4.92 16.54 15.73
CA ASP A 320 -5.57 17.81 15.36
C ASP A 320 -5.72 17.97 13.84
N LEU A 321 -4.73 17.56 13.06
CA LEU A 321 -4.78 17.58 11.60
C LEU A 321 -5.91 16.68 11.08
N SER A 322 -6.03 15.46 11.60
CA SER A 322 -7.05 14.51 11.16
C SER A 322 -8.46 15.00 11.46
N TRP A 323 -8.75 15.35 12.71
CA TRP A 323 -10.11 15.72 13.15
C TRP A 323 -10.53 17.10 12.74
N LYS A 324 -9.65 18.11 12.83
CA LYS A 324 -10.01 19.51 12.59
C LYS A 324 -9.87 19.93 11.12
N LYS A 325 -9.06 19.24 10.32
CA LYS A 325 -8.80 19.62 8.92
C LYS A 325 -9.22 18.53 7.93
N LEU A 326 -8.69 17.30 8.04
CA LEU A 326 -8.94 16.27 7.04
C LEU A 326 -10.38 15.77 7.05
N LEU A 327 -10.98 15.57 8.21
CA LEU A 327 -12.36 15.11 8.32
C LEU A 327 -13.36 16.13 7.72
N PRO A 328 -13.33 17.43 8.03
CA PRO A 328 -14.20 18.40 7.35
C PRO A 328 -13.96 18.47 5.84
N LEU A 329 -12.69 18.39 5.39
CA LEU A 329 -12.37 18.39 3.96
C LEU A 329 -12.88 17.12 3.25
N SER A 330 -12.82 15.95 3.90
CA SER A 330 -13.37 14.70 3.34
C SER A 330 -14.89 14.78 3.19
N ILE A 331 -15.59 15.37 4.15
CA ILE A 331 -17.04 15.58 4.06
C ILE A 331 -17.37 16.57 2.93
N LEU A 332 -16.63 17.67 2.79
CA LEU A 332 -16.80 18.61 1.67
C LEU A 332 -16.58 17.91 0.34
N ASN A 333 -15.54 17.07 0.23
CA ASN A 333 -15.30 16.29 -0.97
C ASN A 333 -16.42 15.29 -1.26
N LEU A 334 -17.00 14.66 -0.24
CA LEU A 334 -18.13 13.76 -0.40
C LEU A 334 -19.35 14.49 -0.99
N VAL A 335 -19.70 15.66 -0.44
CA VAL A 335 -20.80 16.50 -0.99
C VAL A 335 -20.50 16.90 -2.42
N TRP A 336 -19.26 17.30 -2.71
CA TRP A 336 -18.82 17.63 -4.07
C TRP A 336 -18.97 16.45 -5.03
N ALA A 337 -18.56 15.24 -4.61
CA ALA A 337 -18.68 14.02 -5.40
C ALA A 337 -20.13 13.67 -5.71
N VAL A 338 -21.05 13.80 -4.73
CA VAL A 338 -22.49 13.58 -4.93
C VAL A 338 -23.06 14.58 -5.94
N CYS A 339 -22.72 15.88 -5.82
CA CYS A 339 -23.17 16.89 -6.75
C CYS A 339 -22.65 16.62 -8.18
N LEU A 340 -21.38 16.24 -8.33
CA LEU A 340 -20.82 15.88 -9.64
C LEU A 340 -21.43 14.60 -10.20
N GLY A 341 -21.66 13.56 -9.40
CA GLY A 341 -22.29 12.32 -9.82
C GLY A 341 -23.70 12.57 -10.37
N LEU A 342 -24.50 13.36 -9.65
CA LEU A 342 -25.84 13.78 -10.12
C LEU A 342 -25.79 14.60 -11.42
N TYR A 343 -24.78 15.45 -11.60
CA TYR A 343 -24.61 16.25 -12.81
C TYR A 343 -24.15 15.42 -14.00
N LEU A 344 -23.27 14.45 -13.80
CA LEU A 344 -22.74 13.57 -14.84
C LEU A 344 -23.69 12.40 -15.17
N GLY A 345 -24.75 12.17 -14.38
CA GLY A 345 -25.71 11.10 -14.57
C GLY A 345 -25.16 9.71 -14.18
N ALA A 346 -24.23 9.70 -13.24
CA ALA A 346 -23.64 8.47 -12.68
C ALA A 346 -24.54 7.86 -11.59
#